data_57ab90e44726a84e93e12d395f00cc73
#
_entry.id   57ab90e44726a84e93e12d395f00cc73
#
_cell.length_a   1.000
_cell.length_b   1.000
_cell.length_c   1.000
_cell.angle_alpha   90.00
_cell.angle_beta   90.00
_cell.angle_gamma   90.00
#
_symmetry.space_group_name_H-M   'P 1'
#
loop_
_entity.id
_entity.type
_entity.pdbx_description
1 polymer ?
#
loop_
_entity_poly.entity_id
_entity_poly.type
_entity_poly.pdbx_seq_one_letter_code
_entity_poly.pdbx_strand_id
1 'polypeptide(L)'
;MTTIVIARPTIQRPEPDYMVDDAQLAAAAFLARYSGRTLDAYRHDLRGFFQWAADNAIPVLEATRPHIELFRAWMDDRGLAASTIDRRLSTVCGFYRFAHIDGRIGSNPAQYVRRPQVHPSDARGLDRSELGVFLFTAEQYDRDHAALAVLLGLNGLRVSEACATNVEDLGLERGHRTLRILGKGNKPATVPLVPRTARTIDLAVGERCEGPILRRRDGQRLDRRTAHRWVRAIGKRAGLGQAHTHMLRAAFIMAALDAGVPLRDVQIAARHADPRTTTIYDRRRQNFDRHAAYVVVAFVAGG
;
A
#
# COMPACT_ATOMS: atom_id res chain seq x y z
N MET A 1 29.30 6.40 -78.73
CA MET A 1 29.31 6.88 -77.32
C MET A 1 28.42 5.98 -76.54
N THR A 2 28.99 5.04 -75.78
CA THR A 2 28.25 4.06 -74.99
C THR A 2 28.16 4.56 -73.54
N THR A 3 26.96 4.91 -73.06
CA THR A 3 26.72 5.41 -71.72
C THR A 3 26.67 4.21 -70.77
N ILE A 4 27.64 4.12 -69.88
CA ILE A 4 27.67 3.10 -68.81
C ILE A 4 26.78 3.61 -67.70
N VAL A 5 25.63 2.96 -67.48
CA VAL A 5 24.76 3.17 -66.29
C VAL A 5 25.32 2.34 -65.17
N ILE A 6 25.92 3.01 -64.16
CA ILE A 6 26.37 2.38 -62.92
C ILE A 6 25.13 2.23 -62.03
N ALA A 7 24.62 0.98 -61.91
CA ALA A 7 23.60 0.64 -60.93
C ALA A 7 24.17 0.83 -59.53
N ARG A 8 23.55 1.68 -58.70
CA ARG A 8 23.88 1.80 -57.27
C ARG A 8 23.51 0.51 -56.57
N PRO A 9 24.40 -0.09 -55.80
CA PRO A 9 24.03 -1.24 -55.00
C PRO A 9 22.95 -0.83 -53.95
N THR A 10 21.79 -1.46 -54.02
CA THR A 10 20.77 -1.37 -53.00
C THR A 10 21.30 -2.09 -51.77
N ILE A 11 21.75 -1.33 -50.75
CA ILE A 11 22.06 -1.89 -49.46
C ILE A 11 20.73 -2.33 -48.85
N GLN A 12 20.41 -3.62 -48.95
CA GLN A 12 19.37 -4.23 -48.13
C GLN A 12 19.84 -4.10 -46.70
N ARG A 13 19.25 -3.17 -45.95
CA ARG A 13 19.33 -3.19 -44.48
C ARG A 13 18.68 -4.49 -44.05
N PRO A 14 19.35 -5.36 -43.25
CA PRO A 14 18.67 -6.45 -42.63
C PRO A 14 17.56 -5.81 -41.77
N GLU A 15 16.31 -6.18 -42.02
CA GLU A 15 15.23 -5.85 -41.10
C GLU A 15 15.61 -6.45 -39.72
N PRO A 16 15.63 -5.64 -38.65
CA PRO A 16 15.89 -6.19 -37.37
C PRO A 16 14.74 -7.15 -37.04
N ASP A 17 15.08 -8.41 -36.82
CA ASP A 17 14.20 -9.50 -36.45
C ASP A 17 13.71 -9.34 -34.97
N TYR A 18 13.34 -8.11 -34.63
CA TYR A 18 12.64 -7.75 -33.40
C TYR A 18 11.18 -7.49 -33.77
N MET A 19 10.46 -8.57 -34.08
CA MET A 19 9.01 -8.55 -33.98
C MET A 19 8.66 -8.40 -32.50
N VAL A 20 8.74 -7.19 -31.98
CA VAL A 20 8.11 -6.84 -30.70
C VAL A 20 6.62 -7.02 -30.95
N ASP A 21 6.03 -8.04 -30.36
CA ASP A 21 4.59 -8.28 -30.38
C ASP A 21 3.89 -6.96 -30.02
N ASP A 22 2.98 -6.49 -30.87
CA ASP A 22 2.24 -5.24 -30.65
C ASP A 22 1.57 -5.18 -29.27
N ALA A 23 1.14 -6.32 -28.73
CA ALA A 23 0.61 -6.43 -27.39
C ALA A 23 1.69 -6.17 -26.31
N GLN A 24 2.91 -6.66 -26.54
CA GLN A 24 4.03 -6.39 -25.63
C GLN A 24 4.45 -4.92 -25.67
N LEU A 25 4.46 -4.31 -26.84
CA LEU A 25 4.73 -2.88 -26.98
C LEU A 25 3.67 -2.04 -26.28
N ALA A 26 2.38 -2.37 -26.46
CA ALA A 26 1.28 -1.71 -25.77
C ALA A 26 1.39 -1.86 -24.24
N ALA A 27 1.77 -3.06 -23.77
CA ALA A 27 1.99 -3.30 -22.33
C ALA A 27 3.17 -2.48 -21.77
N ALA A 28 4.27 -2.40 -22.52
CA ALA A 28 5.44 -1.59 -22.15
C ALA A 28 5.08 -0.09 -22.08
N ALA A 29 4.34 0.43 -23.06
CA ALA A 29 3.87 1.80 -23.09
C ALA A 29 2.93 2.12 -21.93
N PHE A 30 1.99 1.20 -21.61
CA PHE A 30 1.11 1.32 -20.44
C PHE A 30 1.92 1.35 -19.13
N LEU A 31 2.87 0.42 -18.96
CA LEU A 31 3.67 0.31 -17.75
C LEU A 31 4.63 1.48 -17.54
N ALA A 32 5.13 2.11 -18.60
CA ALA A 32 6.01 3.28 -18.54
C ALA A 32 5.39 4.50 -17.83
N ARG A 33 4.07 4.53 -17.68
CA ARG A 33 3.32 5.59 -16.95
C ARG A 33 3.47 5.47 -15.43
N TYR A 34 4.00 4.36 -14.92
CA TYR A 34 4.04 4.05 -13.51
C TYR A 34 5.46 3.83 -13.01
N SER A 35 5.67 3.99 -11.73
CA SER A 35 6.96 3.76 -11.07
C SER A 35 6.80 3.01 -9.76
N GLY A 36 7.92 2.48 -9.26
CA GLY A 36 7.99 1.81 -7.96
C GLY A 36 6.99 0.65 -7.87
N ARG A 37 6.32 0.51 -6.73
CA ARG A 37 5.44 -0.63 -6.45
C ARG A 37 4.20 -0.72 -7.32
N THR A 38 3.69 0.40 -7.80
CA THR A 38 2.55 0.39 -8.73
C THR A 38 2.96 -0.27 -10.04
N LEU A 39 4.15 0.07 -10.55
CA LEU A 39 4.74 -0.57 -11.72
C LEU A 39 4.91 -2.09 -11.49
N ASP A 40 5.49 -2.49 -10.35
CA ASP A 40 5.71 -3.91 -10.04
C ASP A 40 4.40 -4.70 -9.96
N ALA A 41 3.38 -4.13 -9.31
CA ALA A 41 2.06 -4.73 -9.19
C ALA A 41 1.38 -4.87 -10.56
N TYR A 42 1.40 -3.82 -11.38
CA TYR A 42 0.77 -3.81 -12.70
C TYR A 42 1.50 -4.75 -13.67
N ARG A 43 2.83 -4.79 -13.60
CA ARG A 43 3.62 -5.77 -14.36
C ARG A 43 3.26 -7.21 -14.00
N HIS A 44 3.11 -7.49 -12.71
CA HIS A 44 2.70 -8.82 -12.25
C HIS A 44 1.30 -9.18 -12.72
N ASP A 45 0.35 -8.24 -12.64
CA ASP A 45 -1.04 -8.47 -13.04
C ASP A 45 -1.17 -8.68 -14.55
N LEU A 46 -0.51 -7.85 -15.37
CA LEU A 46 -0.49 -8.03 -16.83
C LEU A 46 0.18 -9.33 -17.24
N ARG A 47 1.29 -9.70 -16.61
CA ARG A 47 1.92 -11.00 -16.87
C ARG A 47 0.95 -12.15 -16.64
N GLY A 48 0.18 -12.11 -15.55
CA GLY A 48 -0.83 -13.12 -15.26
C GLY A 48 -1.95 -13.16 -16.29
N PHE A 49 -2.39 -12.00 -16.79
CA PHE A 49 -3.41 -11.91 -17.84
C PHE A 49 -2.88 -12.41 -19.20
N PHE A 50 -1.68 -11.98 -19.60
CA PHE A 50 -1.05 -12.40 -20.86
C PHE A 50 -0.79 -13.89 -20.89
N GLN A 51 -0.34 -14.48 -19.77
CA GLN A 51 -0.15 -15.92 -19.66
C GLN A 51 -1.48 -16.66 -19.81
N TRP A 52 -2.53 -16.21 -19.11
CA TRP A 52 -3.86 -16.80 -19.25
C TRP A 52 -4.39 -16.70 -20.68
N ALA A 53 -4.20 -15.56 -21.35
CA ALA A 53 -4.61 -15.37 -22.73
C ALA A 53 -3.85 -16.32 -23.68
N ALA A 54 -2.54 -16.48 -23.48
CA ALA A 54 -1.72 -17.43 -24.25
C ALA A 54 -2.17 -18.88 -24.05
N ASP A 55 -2.43 -19.29 -22.80
CA ASP A 55 -2.92 -20.65 -22.44
C ASP A 55 -4.29 -20.97 -23.09
N ASN A 56 -5.06 -19.93 -23.45
CA ASN A 56 -6.37 -20.05 -24.11
C ASN A 56 -6.35 -19.66 -25.59
N ALA A 57 -5.17 -19.49 -26.20
CA ALA A 57 -4.98 -19.10 -27.60
C ALA A 57 -5.72 -17.81 -27.98
N ILE A 58 -5.78 -16.83 -27.08
CA ILE A 58 -6.45 -15.54 -27.27
C ILE A 58 -5.38 -14.47 -27.58
N PRO A 59 -5.35 -13.89 -28.80
CA PRO A 59 -4.51 -12.73 -29.07
C PRO A 59 -4.94 -11.56 -28.18
N VAL A 60 -4.02 -11.00 -27.38
CA VAL A 60 -4.35 -10.02 -26.35
C VAL A 60 -5.04 -8.77 -26.90
N LEU A 61 -4.60 -8.25 -28.06
CA LEU A 61 -5.22 -7.06 -28.67
C LEU A 61 -6.54 -7.35 -29.39
N GLU A 62 -6.87 -8.61 -29.64
CA GLU A 62 -8.14 -9.06 -30.25
C GLU A 62 -9.14 -9.56 -29.18
N ALA A 63 -8.75 -9.52 -27.90
CA ALA A 63 -9.62 -9.96 -26.83
C ALA A 63 -10.90 -9.11 -26.78
N THR A 64 -12.01 -9.79 -26.57
CA THR A 64 -13.35 -9.20 -26.45
C THR A 64 -13.79 -9.14 -24.99
N ARG A 65 -14.88 -8.45 -24.70
CA ARG A 65 -15.46 -8.39 -23.34
C ARG A 65 -15.70 -9.80 -22.75
N PRO A 66 -16.31 -10.77 -23.47
CA PRO A 66 -16.45 -12.13 -22.95
C PRO A 66 -15.13 -12.77 -22.49
N HIS A 67 -14.02 -12.57 -23.21
CA HIS A 67 -12.72 -13.09 -22.79
C HIS A 67 -12.27 -12.51 -21.45
N ILE A 68 -12.50 -11.22 -21.19
CA ILE A 68 -12.12 -10.59 -19.92
C ILE A 68 -13.05 -11.06 -18.78
N GLU A 69 -14.34 -11.29 -19.07
CA GLU A 69 -15.27 -11.92 -18.11
C GLU A 69 -14.86 -13.37 -17.78
N LEU A 70 -14.39 -14.15 -18.77
CA LEU A 70 -13.83 -15.48 -18.55
C LEU A 70 -12.56 -15.44 -17.70
N PHE A 71 -11.67 -14.46 -17.94
CA PHE A 71 -10.50 -14.26 -17.08
C PHE A 71 -10.89 -13.95 -15.63
N ARG A 72 -11.94 -13.15 -15.44
CA ARG A 72 -12.50 -12.89 -14.10
C ARG A 72 -13.01 -14.17 -13.46
N ALA A 73 -13.83 -14.97 -14.18
CA ALA A 73 -14.36 -16.24 -13.70
C ALA A 73 -13.24 -17.22 -13.35
N TRP A 74 -12.22 -17.35 -14.22
CA TRP A 74 -11.05 -18.19 -13.98
C TRP A 74 -10.29 -17.81 -12.69
N MET A 75 -10.20 -16.50 -12.36
CA MET A 75 -9.62 -16.07 -11.09
C MET A 75 -10.49 -16.46 -9.89
N ASP A 76 -11.81 -16.37 -10.04
CA ASP A 76 -12.80 -16.72 -9.01
C ASP A 76 -12.79 -18.23 -8.73
N ASP A 77 -12.80 -19.05 -9.77
CA ASP A 77 -12.70 -20.53 -9.69
C ASP A 77 -11.41 -21.01 -9.00
N ARG A 78 -10.33 -20.22 -9.07
CA ARG A 78 -9.08 -20.47 -8.35
C ARG A 78 -9.10 -19.98 -6.90
N GLY A 79 -10.23 -19.49 -6.42
CA GLY A 79 -10.40 -19.04 -5.04
C GLY A 79 -9.68 -17.74 -4.70
N LEU A 80 -9.37 -16.88 -5.68
CA LEU A 80 -8.78 -15.60 -5.39
C LEU A 80 -9.79 -14.69 -4.67
N ALA A 81 -9.34 -13.98 -3.65
CA ALA A 81 -10.18 -13.02 -2.95
C ALA A 81 -10.73 -11.94 -3.90
N ALA A 82 -11.99 -11.53 -3.71
CA ALA A 82 -12.66 -10.50 -4.53
C ALA A 82 -11.85 -9.23 -4.68
N SER A 83 -11.16 -8.78 -3.63
CA SER A 83 -10.26 -7.61 -3.67
C SER A 83 -9.03 -7.80 -4.57
N THR A 84 -8.51 -9.04 -4.66
CA THR A 84 -7.40 -9.38 -5.55
C THR A 84 -7.87 -9.40 -7.00
N ILE A 85 -9.04 -9.98 -7.26
CA ILE A 85 -9.66 -10.01 -8.60
C ILE A 85 -9.95 -8.58 -9.05
N ASP A 86 -10.58 -7.77 -8.21
CA ASP A 86 -10.88 -6.36 -8.50
C ASP A 86 -9.63 -5.55 -8.85
N ARG A 87 -8.55 -5.71 -8.07
CA ARG A 87 -7.28 -5.05 -8.33
C ARG A 87 -6.66 -5.47 -9.67
N ARG A 88 -6.61 -6.79 -9.96
CA ARG A 88 -6.08 -7.31 -11.23
C ARG A 88 -6.89 -6.83 -12.42
N LEU A 89 -8.22 -6.87 -12.32
CA LEU A 89 -9.09 -6.31 -13.35
C LEU A 89 -8.88 -4.81 -13.54
N SER A 90 -8.59 -4.05 -12.47
CA SER A 90 -8.25 -2.62 -12.60
C SER A 90 -7.04 -2.41 -13.50
N THR A 91 -6.02 -3.26 -13.40
CA THR A 91 -4.84 -3.22 -14.25
C THR A 91 -5.18 -3.56 -15.69
N VAL A 92 -5.93 -4.65 -15.93
CA VAL A 92 -6.35 -5.09 -17.28
C VAL A 92 -7.26 -4.04 -17.94
N CYS A 93 -8.23 -3.49 -17.22
CA CYS A 93 -9.10 -2.42 -17.73
C CYS A 93 -8.29 -1.15 -18.06
N GLY A 94 -7.30 -0.83 -17.23
CA GLY A 94 -6.37 0.27 -17.50
C GLY A 94 -5.56 0.05 -18.77
N PHE A 95 -5.03 -1.15 -18.97
CA PHE A 95 -4.27 -1.53 -20.16
C PHE A 95 -5.12 -1.36 -21.42
N TYR A 96 -6.33 -1.94 -21.50
CA TYR A 96 -7.18 -1.82 -22.67
C TYR A 96 -7.69 -0.40 -22.92
N ARG A 97 -7.93 0.37 -21.87
CA ARG A 97 -8.26 1.79 -22.01
C ARG A 97 -7.14 2.56 -22.72
N PHE A 98 -5.88 2.33 -22.34
CA PHE A 98 -4.77 3.00 -22.98
C PHE A 98 -4.43 2.42 -24.36
N ALA A 99 -4.56 1.11 -24.56
CA ALA A 99 -4.42 0.52 -25.88
C ALA A 99 -5.42 1.13 -26.89
N HIS A 100 -6.64 1.44 -26.46
CA HIS A 100 -7.64 2.12 -27.26
C HIS A 100 -7.27 3.60 -27.50
N ILE A 101 -6.86 4.34 -26.46
CA ILE A 101 -6.43 5.74 -26.58
C ILE A 101 -5.22 5.87 -27.53
N ASP A 102 -4.30 4.92 -27.47
CA ASP A 102 -3.08 4.88 -28.29
C ASP A 102 -3.35 4.32 -29.72
N GLY A 103 -4.63 4.05 -30.07
CA GLY A 103 -5.04 3.58 -31.41
C GLY A 103 -4.63 2.14 -31.75
N ARG A 104 -4.23 1.34 -30.75
CA ARG A 104 -3.83 -0.06 -30.95
C ARG A 104 -5.02 -1.00 -31.13
N ILE A 105 -6.19 -0.62 -30.64
CA ILE A 105 -7.45 -1.34 -30.78
C ILE A 105 -8.59 -0.38 -31.11
N GLY A 106 -9.56 -0.82 -31.89
CA GLY A 106 -10.68 0.01 -32.35
C GLY A 106 -11.69 0.32 -31.24
N SER A 107 -11.81 -0.53 -30.24
CA SER A 107 -12.74 -0.34 -29.10
C SER A 107 -12.16 -0.92 -27.82
N ASN A 108 -12.57 -0.40 -26.66
CA ASN A 108 -12.13 -0.89 -25.36
C ASN A 108 -12.99 -2.09 -24.89
N PRO A 109 -12.50 -3.33 -24.94
CA PRO A 109 -13.27 -4.51 -24.53
C PRO A 109 -13.51 -4.59 -23.02
N ALA A 110 -12.74 -3.84 -22.22
CA ALA A 110 -12.85 -3.85 -20.78
C ALA A 110 -13.79 -2.79 -20.19
N GLN A 111 -14.45 -1.98 -21.05
CA GLN A 111 -15.26 -0.84 -20.62
C GLN A 111 -16.41 -1.25 -19.70
N TYR A 112 -17.08 -2.35 -19.97
CA TYR A 112 -18.27 -2.82 -19.28
C TYR A 112 -18.07 -4.16 -18.56
N VAL A 113 -16.85 -4.49 -18.20
CA VAL A 113 -16.54 -5.73 -17.46
C VAL A 113 -17.09 -5.64 -16.04
N ARG A 114 -17.83 -6.66 -15.63
CA ARG A 114 -18.42 -6.74 -14.29
C ARG A 114 -17.34 -6.92 -13.23
N ARG A 115 -17.31 -6.00 -12.27
CA ARG A 115 -16.38 -6.04 -11.14
C ARG A 115 -16.96 -6.87 -9.99
N PRO A 116 -16.16 -7.67 -9.29
CA PRO A 116 -16.62 -8.34 -8.08
C PRO A 116 -16.99 -7.30 -7.01
N GLN A 117 -18.00 -7.61 -6.20
CA GLN A 117 -18.27 -6.81 -5.01
C GLN A 117 -17.16 -7.03 -3.99
N VAL A 118 -16.40 -5.99 -3.74
CA VAL A 118 -15.41 -5.99 -2.67
C VAL A 118 -16.08 -5.45 -1.43
N HIS A 119 -16.47 -6.34 -0.52
CA HIS A 119 -16.84 -5.92 0.82
C HIS A 119 -15.60 -5.33 1.48
N PRO A 120 -15.70 -4.14 2.08
CA PRO A 120 -14.58 -3.58 2.81
C PRO A 120 -14.14 -4.64 3.83
N SER A 121 -12.90 -5.13 3.71
CA SER A 121 -12.37 -6.05 4.71
C SER A 121 -12.53 -5.41 6.08
N ASP A 122 -12.91 -6.19 7.08
CA ASP A 122 -12.88 -5.72 8.45
C ASP A 122 -11.44 -5.33 8.79
N ALA A 123 -11.12 -4.06 8.54
CA ALA A 123 -9.86 -3.48 8.97
C ALA A 123 -9.92 -3.39 10.50
N ARG A 124 -9.88 -4.58 11.14
CA ARG A 124 -9.80 -4.68 12.58
C ARG A 124 -8.47 -4.06 13.01
N GLY A 125 -8.54 -2.97 13.78
CA GLY A 125 -7.41 -2.51 14.58
C GLY A 125 -7.33 -3.36 15.85
N LEU A 126 -6.21 -3.31 16.52
CA LEU A 126 -6.14 -3.78 17.90
C LEU A 126 -6.92 -2.79 18.79
N ASP A 127 -7.69 -3.29 19.72
CA ASP A 127 -8.32 -2.44 20.72
C ASP A 127 -7.29 -1.86 21.70
N ARG A 128 -7.74 -1.04 22.66
CA ARG A 128 -6.86 -0.39 23.63
C ARG A 128 -6.03 -1.40 24.43
N SER A 129 -6.65 -2.47 24.91
CA SER A 129 -6.00 -3.50 25.72
C SER A 129 -5.05 -4.33 24.88
N GLU A 130 -5.50 -4.79 23.71
CA GLU A 130 -4.71 -5.54 22.75
C GLU A 130 -3.46 -4.74 22.30
N LEU A 131 -3.62 -3.43 22.03
CA LEU A 131 -2.49 -2.56 21.69
C LEU A 131 -1.50 -2.45 22.86
N GLY A 132 -1.99 -2.32 24.09
CA GLY A 132 -1.16 -2.30 25.29
C GLY A 132 -0.34 -3.58 25.44
N VAL A 133 -0.99 -4.74 25.33
CA VAL A 133 -0.32 -6.06 25.37
C VAL A 133 0.69 -6.21 24.26
N PHE A 134 0.37 -5.76 23.04
CA PHE A 134 1.30 -5.80 21.91
C PHE A 134 2.56 -4.97 22.16
N LEU A 135 2.41 -3.73 22.65
CA LEU A 135 3.53 -2.84 22.95
C LEU A 135 4.42 -3.42 24.05
N PHE A 136 3.81 -3.91 25.14
CA PHE A 136 4.53 -4.56 26.22
C PHE A 136 5.30 -5.80 25.73
N THR A 137 4.66 -6.64 24.92
CA THR A 137 5.31 -7.83 24.36
C THR A 137 6.48 -7.46 23.43
N ALA A 138 6.36 -6.38 22.66
CA ALA A 138 7.43 -5.89 21.80
C ALA A 138 8.68 -5.48 22.59
N GLU A 139 8.48 -4.83 23.75
CA GLU A 139 9.56 -4.44 24.68
C GLU A 139 10.33 -5.67 25.22
N GLN A 140 9.69 -6.83 25.32
CA GLN A 140 10.30 -8.10 25.76
C GLN A 140 11.16 -8.79 24.68
N TYR A 141 11.09 -8.35 23.43
CA TYR A 141 11.96 -8.88 22.37
C TYR A 141 13.33 -8.19 22.36
N ASP A 142 13.34 -6.94 21.98
CA ASP A 142 14.51 -6.04 22.01
C ASP A 142 14.06 -4.59 21.71
N ARG A 143 15.03 -3.68 21.71
CA ARG A 143 14.81 -2.24 21.52
C ARG A 143 14.29 -1.88 20.13
N ASP A 144 14.73 -2.59 19.08
CA ASP A 144 14.29 -2.33 17.70
C ASP A 144 12.83 -2.81 17.47
N HIS A 145 12.43 -3.95 18.07
CA HIS A 145 11.03 -4.40 18.05
C HIS A 145 10.13 -3.41 18.79
N ALA A 146 10.55 -2.93 19.95
CA ALA A 146 9.82 -1.91 20.71
C ALA A 146 9.68 -0.60 19.91
N ALA A 147 10.77 -0.11 19.30
CA ALA A 147 10.75 1.10 18.48
C ALA A 147 9.82 0.97 17.26
N LEU A 148 9.84 -0.18 16.57
CA LEU A 148 8.90 -0.45 15.49
C LEU A 148 7.45 -0.42 15.99
N ALA A 149 7.16 -1.06 17.13
CA ALA A 149 5.82 -1.15 17.69
C ALA A 149 5.24 0.23 18.04
N VAL A 150 6.02 1.11 18.70
CA VAL A 150 5.55 2.46 19.07
C VAL A 150 5.39 3.37 17.86
N LEU A 151 6.27 3.28 16.85
CA LEU A 151 6.15 4.04 15.61
C LEU A 151 4.87 3.68 14.84
N LEU A 152 4.51 2.39 14.80
CA LEU A 152 3.30 1.94 14.13
C LEU A 152 2.03 2.17 14.96
N GLY A 153 2.06 1.82 16.26
CA GLY A 153 0.89 1.78 17.12
C GLY A 153 0.58 3.08 17.87
N LEU A 154 1.58 3.90 18.19
CA LEU A 154 1.39 5.17 18.91
C LEU A 154 1.55 6.41 18.01
N ASN A 155 2.30 6.31 16.92
CA ASN A 155 2.48 7.41 15.95
C ASN A 155 1.79 7.14 14.61
N GLY A 156 1.18 5.97 14.45
CA GLY A 156 0.40 5.63 13.27
C GLY A 156 1.19 5.67 11.96
N LEU A 157 2.52 5.46 11.97
CA LEU A 157 3.32 5.44 10.76
C LEU A 157 2.95 4.25 9.87
N ARG A 158 3.05 4.43 8.55
CA ARG A 158 3.06 3.27 7.65
C ARG A 158 4.38 2.52 7.83
N VAL A 159 4.36 1.21 7.68
CA VAL A 159 5.58 0.39 7.82
C VAL A 159 6.72 0.87 6.92
N SER A 160 6.41 1.36 5.70
CA SER A 160 7.42 1.95 4.81
C SER A 160 8.00 3.25 5.34
N GLU A 161 7.19 4.08 5.98
CA GLU A 161 7.62 5.31 6.62
C GLU A 161 8.56 4.97 7.78
N ALA A 162 8.13 4.09 8.68
CA ALA A 162 8.94 3.67 9.83
C ALA A 162 10.30 3.03 9.42
N CYS A 163 10.30 2.13 8.44
CA CYS A 163 11.55 1.51 7.97
C CYS A 163 12.50 2.48 7.26
N ALA A 164 12.00 3.61 6.76
CA ALA A 164 12.80 4.59 6.03
C ALA A 164 13.45 5.64 6.92
N THR A 165 13.05 5.75 8.19
CA THR A 165 13.55 6.79 9.12
C THR A 165 15.00 6.60 9.51
N ASN A 166 15.70 7.72 9.68
CA ASN A 166 17.07 7.80 10.13
C ASN A 166 17.17 8.57 11.46
N VAL A 167 18.31 8.43 12.12
CA VAL A 167 18.64 9.20 13.33
C VAL A 167 18.65 10.71 13.03
N GLU A 168 19.16 11.09 11.85
CA GLU A 168 19.23 12.48 11.35
C GLU A 168 17.86 13.10 11.08
N ASP A 169 16.81 12.28 11.03
CA ASP A 169 15.43 12.74 10.89
C ASP A 169 14.78 13.15 12.22
N LEU A 170 15.45 12.83 13.33
CA LEU A 170 15.03 13.27 14.66
C LEU A 170 15.36 14.74 14.86
N GLY A 171 14.41 15.48 15.44
CA GLY A 171 14.55 16.91 15.66
C GLY A 171 13.79 17.41 16.86
N LEU A 172 13.84 18.74 17.05
CA LEU A 172 13.06 19.46 18.02
C LEU A 172 12.38 20.63 17.32
N GLU A 173 11.06 20.72 17.39
CA GLU A 173 10.28 21.81 16.80
C GLU A 173 9.25 22.29 17.81
N ARG A 174 9.25 23.60 18.11
CA ARG A 174 8.33 24.26 19.05
C ARG A 174 8.25 23.55 20.42
N GLY A 175 9.39 23.04 20.90
CA GLY A 175 9.46 22.32 22.17
C GLY A 175 9.05 20.85 22.14
N HIS A 176 8.65 20.34 20.98
CA HIS A 176 8.29 18.92 20.78
C HIS A 176 9.43 18.15 20.10
N ARG A 177 9.72 16.96 20.61
CA ARG A 177 10.53 16.00 19.84
C ARG A 177 9.78 15.61 18.59
N THR A 178 10.44 15.60 17.47
CA THR A 178 9.84 15.35 16.16
C THR A 178 10.62 14.33 15.36
N LEU A 179 9.96 13.73 14.39
CA LEU A 179 10.54 12.83 13.41
C LEU A 179 10.09 13.28 12.03
N ARG A 180 11.05 13.59 11.16
CA ARG A 180 10.80 13.87 9.75
C ARG A 180 10.64 12.57 9.01
N ILE A 181 9.61 12.45 8.16
CA ILE A 181 9.30 11.26 7.38
C ILE A 181 8.99 11.60 5.94
N LEU A 182 9.15 10.63 5.05
CA LEU A 182 8.70 10.71 3.66
C LEU A 182 7.44 9.86 3.49
N GLY A 183 6.32 10.51 3.25
CA GLY A 183 5.03 9.87 3.03
C GLY A 183 4.85 9.35 1.59
N LYS A 184 3.64 8.87 1.28
CA LYS A 184 3.27 8.42 -0.06
C LYS A 184 3.47 9.53 -1.09
N GLY A 185 4.14 9.22 -2.20
CA GLY A 185 4.48 10.19 -3.25
C GLY A 185 5.65 11.11 -2.87
N ASN A 186 6.53 10.65 -1.99
CA ASN A 186 7.74 11.37 -1.55
C ASN A 186 7.44 12.73 -0.86
N LYS A 187 6.24 12.86 -0.27
CA LYS A 187 5.83 14.09 0.41
C LYS A 187 6.43 14.12 1.81
N PRO A 188 7.25 15.13 2.16
CA PRO A 188 7.79 15.26 3.51
C PRO A 188 6.68 15.59 4.51
N ALA A 189 6.82 15.07 5.73
CA ALA A 189 5.96 15.39 6.86
C ALA A 189 6.76 15.31 8.15
N THR A 190 6.45 16.17 9.12
CA THR A 190 6.99 16.12 10.48
C THR A 190 5.94 15.55 11.42
N VAL A 191 6.33 14.58 12.23
CA VAL A 191 5.46 13.89 13.19
C VAL A 191 5.98 14.15 14.60
N PRO A 192 5.14 14.64 15.53
CA PRO A 192 5.54 14.79 16.92
C PRO A 192 5.71 13.40 17.56
N LEU A 193 6.76 13.26 18.35
CA LEU A 193 7.02 12.04 19.13
C LEU A 193 6.58 12.30 20.58
N VAL A 194 5.56 11.57 21.02
CA VAL A 194 5.16 11.60 22.43
C VAL A 194 6.28 11.05 23.31
N PRO A 195 6.38 11.42 24.61
CA PRO A 195 7.50 11.07 25.47
C PRO A 195 7.86 9.58 25.49
N ARG A 196 6.85 8.70 25.53
CA ARG A 196 7.07 7.24 25.47
C ARG A 196 7.73 6.81 24.16
N THR A 197 7.25 7.32 23.03
CA THR A 197 7.84 6.99 21.71
C THR A 197 9.27 7.54 21.61
N ALA A 198 9.49 8.80 21.99
CA ALA A 198 10.82 9.41 21.95
C ALA A 198 11.82 8.58 22.76
N ARG A 199 11.49 8.26 24.03
CA ARG A 199 12.34 7.43 24.89
C ARG A 199 12.63 6.06 24.30
N THR A 200 11.63 5.39 23.73
CA THR A 200 11.81 4.07 23.11
C THR A 200 12.74 4.15 21.89
N ILE A 201 12.61 5.20 21.09
CA ILE A 201 13.51 5.45 19.94
C ILE A 201 14.93 5.75 20.42
N ASP A 202 15.09 6.60 21.43
CA ASP A 202 16.42 6.94 22.00
C ASP A 202 17.13 5.69 22.53
N LEU A 203 16.41 4.75 23.15
CA LEU A 203 16.94 3.46 23.59
C LEU A 203 17.37 2.55 22.40
N ALA A 204 16.63 2.58 21.30
CA ALA A 204 16.96 1.81 20.10
C ALA A 204 18.13 2.42 19.31
N VAL A 205 18.20 3.74 19.29
CA VAL A 205 19.29 4.50 18.65
C VAL A 205 20.60 4.36 19.45
N GLY A 206 20.53 4.45 20.78
CA GLY A 206 21.70 4.47 21.65
C GLY A 206 22.59 5.69 21.36
N GLU A 207 23.88 5.47 21.22
CA GLU A 207 24.87 6.53 20.96
C GLU A 207 25.04 6.89 19.49
N ARG A 208 24.24 6.33 18.61
CA ARG A 208 24.33 6.59 17.16
C ARG A 208 23.87 8.01 16.82
N CYS A 209 24.66 8.70 15.99
CA CYS A 209 24.35 10.03 15.48
C CYS A 209 23.76 9.99 14.06
N GLU A 210 23.88 8.86 13.36
CA GLU A 210 23.47 8.72 11.96
C GLU A 210 22.94 7.33 11.62
N GLY A 211 22.34 7.21 10.46
CA GLY A 211 21.86 5.96 9.87
C GLY A 211 20.47 5.55 10.33
N PRO A 212 20.01 4.34 10.00
CA PRO A 212 18.62 3.92 10.22
C PRO A 212 18.27 3.85 11.71
N ILE A 213 17.10 4.37 12.10
CA ILE A 213 16.57 4.19 13.47
C ILE A 213 16.34 2.71 13.74
N LEU A 214 15.63 2.01 12.84
CA LEU A 214 15.30 0.60 12.98
C LEU A 214 16.32 -0.26 12.25
N ARG A 215 16.94 -1.19 12.98
CA ARG A 215 17.95 -2.10 12.43
C ARG A 215 17.61 -3.56 12.69
N ARG A 216 18.06 -4.40 11.80
CA ARG A 216 18.09 -5.84 12.00
C ARG A 216 19.30 -6.22 12.87
N ARG A 217 19.36 -7.46 13.34
CA ARG A 217 20.48 -7.98 14.16
C ARG A 217 21.86 -7.88 13.47
N ASP A 218 21.88 -7.88 12.14
CA ASP A 218 23.09 -7.68 11.33
C ASP A 218 23.51 -6.21 11.18
N GLY A 219 22.83 -5.29 11.89
CA GLY A 219 23.09 -3.85 11.83
C GLY A 219 22.51 -3.14 10.62
N GLN A 220 21.99 -3.87 9.63
CA GLN A 220 21.41 -3.31 8.43
C GLN A 220 20.01 -2.70 8.70
N ARG A 221 19.61 -1.75 7.85
CA ARG A 221 18.27 -1.17 7.90
C ARG A 221 17.19 -2.25 7.90
N LEU A 222 16.20 -2.08 8.77
CA LEU A 222 15.03 -2.94 8.80
C LEU A 222 14.22 -2.77 7.49
N ASP A 223 14.10 -3.85 6.74
CA ASP A 223 13.22 -3.89 5.57
C ASP A 223 11.78 -4.23 5.95
N ARG A 224 10.84 -3.85 5.07
CA ARG A 224 9.41 -4.05 5.32
C ARG A 224 8.99 -5.51 5.50
N ARG A 225 9.62 -6.45 4.78
CA ARG A 225 9.30 -7.87 4.87
C ARG A 225 9.68 -8.39 6.25
N THR A 226 10.82 -8.00 6.75
CA THR A 226 11.27 -8.31 8.10
C THR A 226 10.40 -7.62 9.15
N ALA A 227 10.03 -6.34 8.96
CA ALA A 227 9.10 -5.64 9.85
C ALA A 227 7.74 -6.35 9.95
N HIS A 228 7.19 -6.84 8.83
CA HIS A 228 5.97 -7.65 8.84
C HIS A 228 6.16 -8.97 9.64
N ARG A 229 7.30 -9.65 9.50
CA ARG A 229 7.59 -10.86 10.28
C ARG A 229 7.69 -10.56 11.77
N TRP A 230 8.34 -9.46 12.15
CA TRP A 230 8.44 -9.02 13.54
C TRP A 230 7.07 -8.77 14.15
N VAL A 231 6.23 -8.00 13.48
CA VAL A 231 4.87 -7.71 13.96
C VAL A 231 4.05 -9.01 14.14
N ARG A 232 4.17 -9.96 13.21
CA ARG A 232 3.52 -11.27 13.35
C ARG A 232 4.05 -12.07 14.54
N ALA A 233 5.36 -12.07 14.76
CA ALA A 233 6.00 -12.77 15.86
C ALA A 233 5.56 -12.18 17.21
N ILE A 234 5.56 -10.83 17.33
CA ILE A 234 5.06 -10.14 18.52
C ILE A 234 3.58 -10.50 18.76
N GLY A 235 2.73 -10.36 17.72
CA GLY A 235 1.30 -10.69 17.85
C GLY A 235 1.05 -12.13 18.29
N LYS A 236 1.77 -13.09 17.72
CA LYS A 236 1.67 -14.50 18.12
C LYS A 236 2.04 -14.69 19.60
N ARG A 237 3.15 -14.07 20.05
CA ARG A 237 3.58 -14.16 21.47
C ARG A 237 2.62 -13.45 22.40
N ALA A 238 1.99 -12.37 21.95
CA ALA A 238 0.98 -11.62 22.68
C ALA A 238 -0.41 -12.29 22.73
N GLY A 239 -0.59 -13.43 22.05
CA GLY A 239 -1.90 -14.10 21.95
C GLY A 239 -2.92 -13.39 21.06
N LEU A 240 -2.48 -12.45 20.22
CA LEU A 240 -3.35 -11.57 19.39
C LEU A 240 -3.62 -12.14 17.99
N GLY A 241 -3.38 -13.43 17.77
CA GLY A 241 -3.62 -14.09 16.49
C GLY A 241 -2.73 -13.55 15.37
N GLN A 242 -3.32 -13.20 14.21
CA GLN A 242 -2.58 -12.75 13.03
C GLN A 242 -2.42 -11.22 13.01
N ALA A 243 -1.69 -10.65 13.96
CA ALA A 243 -1.37 -9.23 13.92
C ALA A 243 -0.52 -8.89 12.67
N HIS A 244 -0.82 -7.77 12.05
CA HIS A 244 -0.06 -7.25 10.92
C HIS A 244 0.11 -5.72 11.00
N THR A 245 1.08 -5.17 10.28
CA THR A 245 1.49 -3.77 10.42
C THR A 245 0.36 -2.76 10.20
N HIS A 246 -0.61 -3.08 9.34
CA HIS A 246 -1.74 -2.18 9.10
C HIS A 246 -2.72 -2.15 10.27
N MET A 247 -2.87 -3.26 11.02
CA MET A 247 -3.71 -3.30 12.24
C MET A 247 -3.20 -2.34 13.32
N LEU A 248 -1.87 -2.19 13.47
CA LEU A 248 -1.28 -1.25 14.44
C LEU A 248 -1.60 0.20 14.07
N ARG A 249 -1.51 0.56 12.81
CA ARG A 249 -1.92 1.87 12.34
C ARG A 249 -3.44 2.08 12.47
N ALA A 250 -4.23 1.06 12.21
CA ALA A 250 -5.67 1.09 12.43
C ALA A 250 -5.99 1.29 13.92
N ALA A 251 -5.26 0.61 14.82
CA ALA A 251 -5.38 0.79 16.27
C ALA A 251 -5.09 2.23 16.69
N PHE A 252 -4.03 2.86 16.16
CA PHE A 252 -3.76 4.29 16.39
C PHE A 252 -4.95 5.17 16.01
N ILE A 253 -5.51 4.97 14.82
CA ILE A 253 -6.63 5.78 14.31
C ILE A 253 -7.88 5.56 15.18
N MET A 254 -8.21 4.31 15.47
CA MET A 254 -9.36 3.97 16.30
C MET A 254 -9.21 4.51 17.73
N ALA A 255 -8.04 4.32 18.35
CA ALA A 255 -7.76 4.83 19.70
C ALA A 255 -7.86 6.37 19.76
N ALA A 256 -7.38 7.09 18.74
CA ALA A 256 -7.51 8.54 18.65
C ALA A 256 -8.98 8.97 18.56
N LEU A 257 -9.77 8.32 17.70
CA LEU A 257 -11.21 8.58 17.60
C LEU A 257 -11.93 8.25 18.90
N ASP A 258 -11.61 7.14 19.56
CA ASP A 258 -12.20 6.73 20.85
C ASP A 258 -11.81 7.69 21.98
N ALA A 259 -10.61 8.24 21.94
CA ALA A 259 -10.20 9.30 22.86
C ALA A 259 -10.90 10.65 22.59
N GLY A 260 -11.69 10.76 21.49
CA GLY A 260 -12.47 11.94 21.14
C GLY A 260 -11.71 12.98 20.31
N VAL A 261 -10.60 12.60 19.72
CA VAL A 261 -9.92 13.48 18.77
C VAL A 261 -10.84 13.68 17.55
N PRO A 262 -11.07 14.93 17.09
CA PRO A 262 -11.91 15.20 15.95
C PRO A 262 -11.43 14.44 14.70
N LEU A 263 -12.39 13.94 13.90
CA LEU A 263 -12.11 13.15 12.70
C LEU A 263 -11.10 13.82 11.76
N ARG A 264 -11.18 15.15 11.62
CA ARG A 264 -10.27 15.95 10.80
C ARG A 264 -8.83 15.90 11.32
N ASP A 265 -8.65 15.98 12.63
CA ASP A 265 -7.33 15.95 13.26
C ASP A 265 -6.71 14.55 13.17
N VAL A 266 -7.55 13.50 13.33
CA VAL A 266 -7.12 12.12 13.11
C VAL A 266 -6.73 11.88 11.65
N GLN A 267 -7.47 12.45 10.69
CA GLN A 267 -7.11 12.40 9.27
C GLN A 267 -5.73 13.01 9.01
N ILE A 268 -5.47 14.19 9.59
CA ILE A 268 -4.19 14.89 9.47
C ILE A 268 -3.08 14.07 10.12
N ALA A 269 -3.27 13.61 11.36
CA ALA A 269 -2.31 12.79 12.09
C ALA A 269 -1.99 11.48 11.35
N ALA A 270 -3.00 10.84 10.78
CA ALA A 270 -2.83 9.65 9.95
C ALA A 270 -2.28 9.96 8.55
N ARG A 271 -2.22 11.21 8.13
CA ARG A 271 -1.75 11.62 6.80
C ARG A 271 -2.53 10.92 5.67
N HIS A 272 -3.87 10.87 5.82
CA HIS A 272 -4.77 10.37 4.79
C HIS A 272 -5.10 11.49 3.80
N ALA A 273 -4.72 11.28 2.53
CA ALA A 273 -5.04 12.24 1.46
C ALA A 273 -6.55 12.29 1.18
N ASP A 274 -7.24 11.13 1.28
CA ASP A 274 -8.68 11.01 1.10
C ASP A 274 -9.36 10.88 2.48
N PRO A 275 -10.25 11.83 2.86
CA PRO A 275 -11.00 11.78 4.11
C PRO A 275 -11.81 10.49 4.29
N ARG A 276 -12.31 9.92 3.20
CA ARG A 276 -13.08 8.66 3.21
C ARG A 276 -12.31 7.51 3.85
N THR A 277 -10.98 7.52 3.74
CA THR A 277 -10.13 6.51 4.37
C THR A 277 -10.24 6.55 5.91
N THR A 278 -10.35 7.73 6.52
CA THR A 278 -10.51 7.87 7.98
C THR A 278 -11.96 7.56 8.40
N THR A 279 -12.94 7.97 7.59
CA THR A 279 -14.37 7.72 7.84
C THR A 279 -14.71 6.22 7.93
N ILE A 280 -13.95 5.35 7.24
CA ILE A 280 -14.12 3.90 7.35
C ILE A 280 -13.93 3.42 8.80
N TYR A 281 -12.94 3.96 9.49
CA TYR A 281 -12.67 3.62 10.90
C TYR A 281 -13.74 4.18 11.83
N ASP A 282 -14.21 5.39 11.59
CA ASP A 282 -15.27 6.02 12.37
C ASP A 282 -16.60 5.25 12.28
N ARG A 283 -17.01 4.86 11.08
CA ARG A 283 -18.25 4.08 10.85
C ARG A 283 -18.25 2.68 11.49
N ARG A 284 -17.07 2.13 11.77
CA ARG A 284 -16.90 0.79 12.36
C ARG A 284 -16.77 0.81 13.86
N ARG A 285 -16.72 1.97 14.43
CA ARG A 285 -16.59 2.19 15.84
C ARG A 285 -17.93 1.90 16.53
N GLN A 286 -17.97 0.83 17.31
CA GLN A 286 -19.06 0.53 18.25
C GLN A 286 -18.64 1.00 19.65
N ASN A 287 -18.52 2.31 19.82
CA ASN A 287 -18.17 2.87 21.13
C ASN A 287 -19.45 3.15 21.91
N PHE A 288 -19.87 2.18 22.73
CA PHE A 288 -21.04 2.32 23.57
C PHE A 288 -20.85 3.38 24.66
N ASP A 289 -19.63 3.62 25.14
CA ASP A 289 -19.32 4.62 26.17
C ASP A 289 -19.58 6.06 25.70
N ARG A 290 -19.61 6.27 24.39
CA ARG A 290 -19.86 7.57 23.73
C ARG A 290 -21.09 7.57 22.84
N HIS A 291 -22.00 6.64 23.09
CA HIS A 291 -23.22 6.60 22.29
C HIS A 291 -24.05 7.86 22.52
N ALA A 292 -24.55 8.44 21.44
CA ALA A 292 -25.33 9.69 21.47
C ALA A 292 -26.50 9.67 22.45
N ALA A 293 -27.03 8.47 22.75
CA ALA A 293 -28.12 8.31 23.72
C ALA A 293 -27.79 8.87 25.10
N TYR A 294 -26.52 8.73 25.57
CA TYR A 294 -26.12 9.28 26.88
C TYR A 294 -26.15 10.82 26.89
N VAL A 295 -25.70 11.43 25.79
CA VAL A 295 -25.72 12.89 25.62
C VAL A 295 -27.16 13.40 25.52
N VAL A 296 -28.00 12.68 24.74
CA VAL A 296 -29.41 13.04 24.58
C VAL A 296 -30.16 12.93 25.91
N VAL A 297 -29.94 11.87 26.69
CA VAL A 297 -30.55 11.72 28.00
C VAL A 297 -30.17 12.87 28.96
N ALA A 298 -28.85 13.22 29.02
CA ALA A 298 -28.39 14.34 29.81
C ALA A 298 -29.03 15.67 29.37
N PHE A 299 -29.06 15.91 28.06
CA PHE A 299 -29.66 17.12 27.49
C PHE A 299 -31.18 17.25 27.79
N VAL A 300 -31.92 16.14 27.64
CA VAL A 300 -33.38 16.11 27.91
C VAL A 300 -33.66 16.26 29.41
N ALA A 301 -32.76 15.75 30.27
CA ALA A 301 -32.91 15.87 31.74
C ALA A 301 -32.56 17.27 32.27
N GLY A 302 -32.16 18.24 31.44
CA GLY A 302 -31.87 19.61 31.81
C GLY A 302 -30.50 19.79 32.49
N GLY A 303 -29.53 18.92 32.11
CA GLY A 303 -28.14 19.03 32.57
C GLY A 303 -27.37 20.14 31.84
#